data_ad9f477cf0098569791610b0a80b2742
#
_entry.id   ad9f477cf0098569791610b0a80b2742
#
_cell.length_a   1.000
_cell.length_b   1.000
_cell.length_c   1.000
_cell.angle_alpha   90.00
_cell.angle_beta   90.00
_cell.angle_gamma   90.00
#
_symmetry.space_group_name_H-M   'P 1'
#
loop_
_entity.id
_entity.type
_entity.pdbx_description
1 polymer ?
#
loop_
_entity_poly.entity_id
_entity_poly.type
_entity_poly.pdbx_seq_one_letter_code
_entity_poly.pdbx_strand_id
1 'polypeptide(L)'
;MKNITKILSLFLALTLLLSFPVAASAAALPDAATIDESRTGSLTIYKYDLTGAEKDGVWDSSYVSTGVYDETGVNNVLGGNASTLGNGETGYGYAIKGVEFSFVKVADIVQFSESETDNRTDGHVEVLYAVDKAKGADFLKALGLTDGKSRYENADALDESKYFYQSDVLISALSAGLTANATTVKNAMERYAATNGTAMPLTDSYGKSKAENLPLGLYLVAETKVPEMVVSTTDPFLVSVPMTSVNGTNATDGGTRWIYDITLYPKNLTGIPSLEKTLREAKVDTGKTDAYAHTGTASAGDTIDYQIISTLPSITSEATYLSCYTFIDTLSAGLSYTKGDVTLEIFSDAACKNAVTSWKEADGYFTVSYNDAQDGKTAMTVEMTAKGLAEINKSKAVYSDVNMVNSGFSDCTMRLTYTAKVDSDSSLVVGDKGNDNKVVLTWKRSSETFYDTLVDDAHVYTYGIDLAKLFSDGKGDFSKVEFLVENKTDNYYVKAELHKDEGVYYVTGHTTDKAEATHFVPVKTGDTKGRILIKGLEDDT
;
A
#
# COMPACT_ATOMS: atom_id res chain seq x y z
N MET A 1 -5.93 17.71 0.33
CA MET A 1 -5.54 16.83 1.43
C MET A 1 -4.25 16.02 1.14
N LYS A 2 -4.02 15.49 -0.08
CA LYS A 2 -2.78 14.73 -0.43
C LYS A 2 -1.44 15.46 -0.16
N ASN A 3 -1.41 16.80 -0.25
CA ASN A 3 -0.18 17.57 0.00
C ASN A 3 0.08 17.83 1.49
N ILE A 4 -0.92 17.68 2.34
CA ILE A 4 -0.78 17.89 3.78
C ILE A 4 -0.11 16.68 4.43
N THR A 5 -0.43 15.48 3.98
CA THR A 5 0.13 14.24 4.53
C THR A 5 1.63 14.09 4.20
N LYS A 6 2.04 14.49 2.98
CA LYS A 6 3.48 14.53 2.61
C LYS A 6 4.26 15.58 3.38
N ILE A 7 3.63 16.72 3.69
CA ILE A 7 4.21 17.78 4.51
C ILE A 7 4.28 17.32 5.98
N LEU A 8 3.32 16.53 6.45
CA LEU A 8 3.28 16.08 7.85
C LEU A 8 4.33 15.01 8.15
N SER A 9 4.60 14.08 7.23
CA SER A 9 5.68 13.09 7.40
C SER A 9 7.06 13.77 7.37
N LEU A 10 7.23 14.78 6.53
CA LEU A 10 8.44 15.59 6.47
C LEU A 10 8.61 16.47 7.74
N PHE A 11 7.53 17.08 8.25
CA PHE A 11 7.56 17.86 9.49
C PHE A 11 7.84 17.00 10.72
N LEU A 12 7.44 15.73 10.72
CA LEU A 12 7.63 14.87 11.88
C LEU A 12 9.04 14.27 11.95
N ALA A 13 9.65 13.98 10.81
CA ALA A 13 11.10 13.72 10.74
C ALA A 13 11.90 14.99 11.10
N LEU A 14 11.43 16.16 10.66
CA LEU A 14 12.05 17.45 10.91
C LEU A 14 11.97 17.86 12.40
N THR A 15 10.90 17.52 13.11
CA THR A 15 10.80 17.84 14.56
C THR A 15 11.72 16.98 15.43
N LEU A 16 12.07 15.77 15.00
CA LEU A 16 13.14 14.98 15.60
C LEU A 16 14.54 15.57 15.31
N LEU A 17 14.68 16.28 14.18
CA LEU A 17 15.95 16.86 13.72
C LEU A 17 16.18 18.31 14.21
N LEU A 18 15.11 19.08 14.49
CA LEU A 18 15.20 20.50 14.82
C LEU A 18 15.35 20.80 16.33
N SER A 19 15.51 19.79 17.15
CA SER A 19 15.55 19.97 18.59
C SER A 19 16.96 20.03 19.20
N PHE A 20 17.95 20.42 18.41
CA PHE A 20 19.21 20.82 19.01
C PHE A 20 19.14 22.33 19.38
N PRO A 21 19.29 22.67 20.66
CA PRO A 21 19.35 24.08 21.02
C PRO A 21 20.57 24.69 20.37
N VAL A 22 20.36 25.77 19.59
CA VAL A 22 21.41 26.71 19.30
C VAL A 22 21.94 27.18 20.67
N ALA A 23 23.17 26.88 20.95
CA ALA A 23 23.82 27.29 22.20
C ALA A 23 23.69 28.82 22.39
N ALA A 24 22.75 29.22 23.23
CA ALA A 24 22.73 30.57 23.74
C ALA A 24 23.85 30.69 24.77
N SER A 25 24.72 31.65 24.55
CA SER A 25 25.91 31.97 25.32
C SER A 25 25.77 31.85 26.83
N ALA A 26 26.64 31.02 27.42
CA ALA A 26 27.57 31.32 28.50
C ALA A 26 27.06 31.73 29.89
N ALA A 27 26.95 30.71 30.72
CA ALA A 27 27.53 30.75 32.06
C ALA A 27 28.41 29.51 32.18
N ALA A 28 29.50 29.55 32.92
CA ALA A 28 30.37 28.39 33.15
C ALA A 28 29.49 27.18 33.50
N LEU A 29 29.42 26.18 32.59
CA LEU A 29 28.58 25.00 32.77
C LEU A 29 29.17 24.16 33.88
N PRO A 30 28.37 23.64 34.82
CA PRO A 30 28.87 22.70 35.83
C PRO A 30 29.43 21.46 35.14
N ASP A 31 30.38 20.76 35.79
CA ASP A 31 31.06 19.52 35.31
C ASP A 31 30.12 18.42 34.75
N ALA A 32 28.84 18.53 34.99
CA ALA A 32 27.80 17.64 34.43
C ALA A 32 27.49 17.91 32.93
N ALA A 33 28.00 18.98 32.33
CA ALA A 33 27.75 19.33 30.93
C ALA A 33 28.74 18.69 29.95
N THR A 34 29.80 18.05 30.43
CA THR A 34 30.76 17.34 29.60
C THR A 34 30.32 15.91 29.33
N ILE A 35 30.62 15.43 28.11
CA ILE A 35 30.37 14.05 27.72
C ILE A 35 31.33 13.13 28.48
N ASP A 36 30.84 12.11 29.16
CA ASP A 36 31.64 11.05 29.75
C ASP A 36 32.03 10.05 28.66
N GLU A 37 33.22 10.21 28.11
CA GLU A 37 33.75 9.38 27.01
C GLU A 37 34.03 7.93 27.41
N SER A 38 34.02 7.61 28.71
CA SER A 38 34.20 6.24 29.20
C SER A 38 32.95 5.39 29.09
N ARG A 39 31.80 5.99 28.79
CA ARG A 39 30.50 5.33 28.69
C ARG A 39 30.22 4.83 27.29
N THR A 40 29.32 3.87 27.21
CA THR A 40 28.59 3.50 26.02
C THR A 40 27.12 3.90 26.18
N GLY A 41 26.37 3.93 25.10
CA GLY A 41 24.95 4.21 25.15
C GLY A 41 24.11 3.09 24.56
N SER A 42 22.82 3.34 24.44
CA SER A 42 21.87 2.45 23.76
C SER A 42 20.88 3.23 22.92
N LEU A 43 20.34 2.55 21.91
CA LEU A 43 19.26 3.06 21.07
C LEU A 43 18.07 2.11 21.17
N THR A 44 16.94 2.59 21.68
CA THR A 44 15.67 1.88 21.69
C THR A 44 14.72 2.56 20.72
N ILE A 45 14.09 1.76 19.87
CA ILE A 45 13.10 2.23 18.89
C ILE A 45 11.76 1.58 19.23
N TYR A 46 10.71 2.38 19.25
CA TYR A 46 9.33 1.93 19.27
C TYR A 46 8.66 2.34 17.97
N LYS A 47 8.34 1.35 17.13
CA LYS A 47 7.78 1.55 15.80
C LYS A 47 6.27 1.43 15.82
N TYR A 48 5.56 2.39 15.22
CA TYR A 48 4.10 2.39 15.22
C TYR A 48 3.46 2.84 13.90
N ASP A 49 2.18 2.49 13.76
CA ASP A 49 1.31 2.74 12.62
C ASP A 49 0.65 4.12 12.74
N LEU A 50 1.14 5.08 11.96
CA LEU A 50 0.54 6.42 11.92
C LEU A 50 -0.85 6.39 11.27
N THR A 51 -1.03 5.62 10.19
CA THR A 51 -2.30 5.57 9.46
C THR A 51 -3.42 5.02 10.33
N GLY A 52 -3.16 3.93 11.06
CA GLY A 52 -4.11 3.35 12.00
C GLY A 52 -4.44 4.32 13.14
N ALA A 53 -3.42 4.94 13.74
CA ALA A 53 -3.61 5.89 14.84
C ALA A 53 -4.39 7.16 14.42
N GLU A 54 -4.15 7.68 13.21
CA GLU A 54 -4.90 8.81 12.63
C GLU A 54 -6.35 8.43 12.33
N LYS A 55 -6.58 7.25 11.75
CA LYS A 55 -7.91 6.75 11.42
C LYS A 55 -8.80 6.63 12.66
N ASP A 56 -8.24 6.16 13.76
CA ASP A 56 -8.96 5.95 15.02
C ASP A 56 -8.99 7.21 15.89
N GLY A 57 -8.37 8.31 15.44
CA GLY A 57 -8.37 9.61 16.12
C GLY A 57 -7.59 9.65 17.44
N VAL A 58 -6.65 8.72 17.62
CA VAL A 58 -5.80 8.66 18.83
C VAL A 58 -4.45 9.35 18.62
N TRP A 59 -4.08 9.67 17.37
CA TRP A 59 -2.84 10.34 17.06
C TRP A 59 -2.84 11.80 17.56
N ASP A 60 -1.86 12.14 18.42
CA ASP A 60 -1.58 13.52 18.82
C ASP A 60 -0.42 14.08 18.00
N SER A 61 -0.73 14.95 17.03
CA SER A 61 0.26 15.59 16.18
C SER A 61 1.16 16.59 16.91
N SER A 62 0.78 16.99 18.12
CA SER A 62 1.59 17.90 18.97
C SER A 62 2.63 17.15 19.78
N TYR A 63 2.59 15.82 19.83
CA TYR A 63 3.55 15.02 20.56
C TYR A 63 4.94 15.08 19.93
N VAL A 64 5.93 15.45 20.75
CA VAL A 64 7.34 15.52 20.39
C VAL A 64 8.14 14.56 21.28
N SER A 65 8.89 13.66 20.65
CA SER A 65 9.79 12.75 21.37
C SER A 65 10.92 13.53 22.04
N THR A 66 11.18 13.25 23.30
CA THR A 66 12.24 13.91 24.09
C THR A 66 13.58 13.18 24.08
N GLY A 67 13.66 12.03 23.41
CA GLY A 67 14.85 11.17 23.41
C GLY A 67 14.90 10.17 24.56
N VAL A 68 13.96 10.24 25.52
CA VAL A 68 13.80 9.27 26.60
C VAL A 68 12.48 8.52 26.49
N TYR A 69 12.39 7.38 27.20
CA TYR A 69 11.13 6.66 27.27
C TYR A 69 10.05 7.52 27.93
N ASP A 70 8.95 7.67 27.23
CA ASP A 70 7.80 8.46 27.66
C ASP A 70 6.55 7.57 27.67
N GLU A 71 6.13 7.12 28.86
CA GLU A 71 4.98 6.24 29.03
C GLU A 71 3.68 6.92 28.56
N THR A 72 3.54 8.23 28.77
CA THR A 72 2.37 8.98 28.30
C THR A 72 2.34 9.04 26.78
N GLY A 73 3.46 9.34 26.14
CA GLY A 73 3.59 9.33 24.70
C GLY A 73 3.36 7.95 24.11
N VAL A 74 3.91 6.89 24.72
CA VAL A 74 3.67 5.50 24.32
C VAL A 74 2.18 5.17 24.39
N ASN A 75 1.50 5.52 25.47
CA ASN A 75 0.08 5.26 25.63
C ASN A 75 -0.77 6.03 24.60
N ASN A 76 -0.39 7.24 24.25
CA ASN A 76 -1.12 8.05 23.28
C ASN A 76 -0.94 7.58 21.83
N VAL A 77 0.24 7.06 21.49
CA VAL A 77 0.58 6.74 20.09
C VAL A 77 0.63 5.23 19.78
N LEU A 78 0.77 4.39 20.79
CA LEU A 78 0.84 2.93 20.65
C LEU A 78 -0.44 2.21 21.12
N GLY A 79 -1.53 2.94 21.32
CA GLY A 79 -2.84 2.38 21.63
C GLY A 79 -3.06 2.06 23.10
N GLY A 80 -2.44 2.82 24.00
CA GLY A 80 -2.65 2.69 25.44
C GLY A 80 -1.91 1.49 26.06
N ASN A 81 -2.48 0.90 27.10
CA ASN A 81 -1.89 -0.26 27.77
C ASN A 81 -1.80 -1.47 26.83
N ALA A 82 -0.77 -2.29 27.04
CA ALA A 82 -0.63 -3.56 26.34
C ALA A 82 -1.89 -4.42 26.50
N SER A 83 -2.36 -5.00 25.40
CA SER A 83 -3.55 -5.84 25.33
C SER A 83 -3.29 -7.08 24.49
N THR A 84 -4.22 -8.04 24.51
CA THR A 84 -4.16 -9.19 23.61
C THR A 84 -4.56 -8.73 22.21
N LEU A 85 -3.63 -8.85 21.26
CA LEU A 85 -3.83 -8.51 19.85
C LEU A 85 -4.62 -9.60 19.11
N GLY A 86 -5.11 -9.29 17.91
CA GLY A 86 -5.90 -10.23 17.11
C GLY A 86 -5.20 -11.55 16.76
N ASN A 87 -3.85 -11.58 16.80
CA ASN A 87 -3.04 -12.79 16.61
C ASN A 87 -2.78 -13.56 17.92
N GLY A 88 -3.34 -13.12 19.06
CA GLY A 88 -3.18 -13.74 20.37
C GLY A 88 -1.91 -13.34 21.14
N GLU A 89 -1.03 -12.50 20.60
CA GLU A 89 0.12 -11.95 21.30
C GLU A 89 -0.28 -10.76 22.20
N THR A 90 0.50 -10.50 23.23
CA THR A 90 0.36 -9.26 24.01
C THR A 90 1.23 -8.17 23.41
N GLY A 91 0.68 -6.99 23.21
CA GLY A 91 1.40 -5.86 22.62
C GLY A 91 0.57 -4.57 22.59
N TYR A 92 1.08 -3.54 21.89
CA TYR A 92 0.36 -2.28 21.70
C TYR A 92 -0.43 -2.30 20.39
N GLY A 93 -1.62 -1.70 20.40
CA GLY A 93 -2.59 -1.76 19.28
C GLY A 93 -2.05 -1.18 17.96
N TYR A 94 -1.21 -0.14 18.01
CA TYR A 94 -0.62 0.50 16.83
C TYR A 94 0.86 0.18 16.64
N ALA A 95 1.40 -0.79 17.39
CA ALA A 95 2.77 -1.22 17.21
C ALA A 95 2.96 -1.99 15.89
N ILE A 96 4.05 -1.73 15.18
CA ILE A 96 4.40 -2.50 13.99
C ILE A 96 5.51 -3.50 14.36
N LYS A 97 5.17 -4.79 14.33
CA LYS A 97 6.08 -5.92 14.51
C LYS A 97 6.76 -6.26 13.19
N GLY A 98 8.03 -6.69 13.26
CA GLY A 98 8.76 -7.24 12.12
C GLY A 98 9.54 -6.21 11.28
N VAL A 99 9.66 -4.96 11.75
CA VAL A 99 10.52 -3.95 11.12
C VAL A 99 11.97 -4.16 11.54
N GLU A 100 12.90 -4.13 10.59
CA GLU A 100 14.34 -4.11 10.82
C GLU A 100 14.88 -2.70 10.63
N PHE A 101 15.60 -2.21 11.61
CA PHE A 101 16.44 -1.03 11.49
C PHE A 101 17.89 -1.44 11.37
N SER A 102 18.65 -0.73 10.54
CA SER A 102 20.11 -0.81 10.57
C SER A 102 20.69 0.53 11.01
N PHE A 103 21.74 0.47 11.79
CA PHE A 103 22.47 1.65 12.25
C PHE A 103 23.95 1.57 11.87
N VAL A 104 24.53 2.71 11.51
CA VAL A 104 25.96 2.82 11.23
C VAL A 104 26.52 4.09 11.88
N LYS A 105 27.62 3.94 12.60
CA LYS A 105 28.34 5.08 13.14
C LYS A 105 29.03 5.83 12.00
N VAL A 106 28.59 7.06 11.72
CA VAL A 106 29.09 7.90 10.61
C VAL A 106 30.12 8.92 11.06
N ALA A 107 30.16 9.25 12.34
CA ALA A 107 31.16 10.15 12.91
C ALA A 107 31.48 9.80 14.37
N ASP A 108 32.71 10.11 14.76
CA ASP A 108 33.08 10.16 16.17
C ASP A 108 32.61 11.47 16.78
N ILE A 109 32.23 11.45 18.06
CA ILE A 109 31.94 12.68 18.82
C ILE A 109 33.24 13.17 19.46
N VAL A 110 33.51 14.45 19.34
CA VAL A 110 34.74 15.09 19.87
C VAL A 110 34.37 16.35 20.61
N GLN A 111 34.90 16.50 21.81
CA GLN A 111 34.81 17.74 22.58
C GLN A 111 36.03 18.60 22.25
N PHE A 112 35.80 19.71 21.58
CA PHE A 112 36.85 20.64 21.14
C PHE A 112 36.83 21.92 21.99
N SER A 113 37.96 22.30 22.57
CA SER A 113 38.11 23.50 23.33
C SER A 113 38.94 24.51 22.58
N GLU A 114 38.41 25.69 22.28
CA GLU A 114 39.10 26.79 21.61
C GLU A 114 39.92 27.68 22.57
N SER A 115 40.30 27.19 23.70
CA SER A 115 40.79 27.99 24.84
C SER A 115 42.06 28.83 24.61
N GLU A 116 42.70 28.76 23.43
CA GLU A 116 43.99 29.45 23.25
C GLU A 116 44.08 30.43 22.09
N THR A 117 43.09 30.56 21.20
CA THR A 117 43.26 31.37 19.99
C THR A 117 42.34 32.58 19.82
N ASP A 118 41.27 32.72 20.61
CA ASP A 118 40.26 33.77 20.40
C ASP A 118 40.02 34.72 21.60
N ASN A 119 40.87 34.71 22.61
CA ASN A 119 40.69 35.46 23.87
C ASN A 119 39.42 35.16 24.66
N ARG A 120 38.75 34.03 24.43
CA ARG A 120 37.66 33.55 25.26
C ARG A 120 38.22 32.93 26.53
N THR A 121 37.86 33.49 27.65
CA THR A 121 38.26 33.00 28.98
C THR A 121 37.16 32.18 29.65
N ASP A 122 36.13 31.83 28.92
CA ASP A 122 34.90 31.21 29.43
C ASP A 122 34.89 29.67 29.41
N GLY A 123 35.98 29.04 28.91
CA GLY A 123 36.09 27.59 28.87
C GLY A 123 35.06 26.94 27.91
N HIS A 124 34.69 27.66 26.86
CA HIS A 124 33.74 27.15 25.86
C HIS A 124 34.21 25.84 25.20
N VAL A 125 33.37 24.83 25.19
CA VAL A 125 33.62 23.54 24.56
C VAL A 125 32.62 23.33 23.45
N GLU A 126 33.12 23.18 22.22
CA GLU A 126 32.32 22.76 21.08
C GLU A 126 32.23 21.25 21.01
N VAL A 127 31.05 20.71 20.71
CA VAL A 127 30.86 19.32 20.38
C VAL A 127 30.86 19.18 18.88
N LEU A 128 31.86 18.50 18.35
CA LEU A 128 32.03 18.27 16.92
C LEU A 128 31.83 16.79 16.57
N TYR A 129 31.47 16.56 15.31
CA TYR A 129 31.38 15.26 14.71
C TYR A 129 32.49 15.07 13.67
N ALA A 130 33.37 14.11 13.93
CA ALA A 130 34.56 13.82 13.13
C ALA A 130 34.24 12.65 12.17
N VAL A 131 34.03 12.95 10.90
CA VAL A 131 33.77 12.00 9.82
C VAL A 131 35.07 11.58 9.18
N ASP A 132 35.36 10.27 9.15
CA ASP A 132 36.53 9.71 8.45
C ASP A 132 36.42 10.00 6.95
N LYS A 133 37.46 10.58 6.34
CA LYS A 133 37.48 10.99 4.93
C LYS A 133 37.31 9.82 3.95
N ALA A 134 37.84 8.66 4.27
CA ALA A 134 37.77 7.48 3.42
C ALA A 134 36.48 6.68 3.64
N LYS A 135 36.15 6.38 4.90
CA LYS A 135 34.98 5.56 5.23
C LYS A 135 33.64 6.31 5.10
N GLY A 136 33.65 7.62 5.35
CA GLY A 136 32.48 8.49 5.28
C GLY A 136 32.28 9.14 3.90
N ALA A 137 33.10 8.85 2.90
CA ALA A 137 33.04 9.51 1.59
C ALA A 137 31.65 9.39 0.93
N ASP A 138 31.07 8.20 0.88
CA ASP A 138 29.75 7.96 0.28
C ASP A 138 28.63 8.62 1.09
N PHE A 139 28.73 8.61 2.40
CA PHE A 139 27.80 9.31 3.28
C PHE A 139 27.84 10.82 3.03
N LEU A 140 29.02 11.44 3.03
CA LEU A 140 29.17 12.88 2.77
C LEU A 140 28.73 13.25 1.34
N LYS A 141 29.03 12.41 0.36
CA LYS A 141 28.57 12.59 -1.01
C LYS A 141 27.04 12.59 -1.11
N ALA A 142 26.36 11.66 -0.45
CA ALA A 142 24.91 11.60 -0.43
C ALA A 142 24.26 12.81 0.25
N LEU A 143 24.95 13.43 1.21
CA LEU A 143 24.55 14.70 1.83
C LEU A 143 24.92 15.94 0.99
N GLY A 144 25.63 15.81 -0.12
CA GLY A 144 26.15 16.95 -0.90
C GLY A 144 27.28 17.73 -0.22
N LEU A 145 27.94 17.11 0.77
CA LEU A 145 29.05 17.68 1.55
C LEU A 145 30.42 17.19 1.02
N THR A 146 30.58 17.16 -0.30
CA THR A 146 31.85 16.82 -0.93
C THR A 146 32.90 17.91 -0.72
N ASP A 147 34.18 17.53 -0.80
CA ASP A 147 35.32 18.43 -0.72
C ASP A 147 35.40 19.22 0.60
N GLY A 148 34.89 18.68 1.69
CA GLY A 148 34.94 19.29 3.02
C GLY A 148 34.11 20.57 3.17
N LYS A 149 33.10 20.78 2.33
CA LYS A 149 32.20 21.92 2.44
C LYS A 149 31.53 21.98 3.83
N SER A 150 31.41 23.19 4.35
CA SER A 150 30.78 23.47 5.66
C SER A 150 31.45 22.78 6.86
N ARG A 151 32.69 22.32 6.70
CA ARG A 151 33.44 21.73 7.81
C ARG A 151 33.88 22.79 8.81
N TYR A 152 34.13 22.35 10.03
CA TYR A 152 34.69 23.18 11.09
C TYR A 152 36.23 23.19 11.03
N GLU A 153 36.80 24.13 10.26
CA GLU A 153 38.22 24.16 9.91
C GLU A 153 39.15 24.34 11.10
N ASN A 154 38.70 25.01 12.16
CA ASN A 154 39.50 25.22 13.36
C ASN A 154 39.94 23.93 14.07
N ALA A 155 39.24 22.84 13.84
CA ALA A 155 39.56 21.53 14.37
C ALA A 155 40.47 20.67 13.48
N ASP A 156 40.86 21.14 12.28
CA ASP A 156 41.64 20.36 11.31
C ASP A 156 42.95 19.81 11.87
N ALA A 157 43.55 20.49 12.83
CA ALA A 157 44.77 20.03 13.48
C ALA A 157 44.60 18.84 14.42
N LEU A 158 43.35 18.47 14.78
CA LEU A 158 43.09 17.35 15.68
C LEU A 158 43.36 16.02 15.00
N ASP A 159 42.94 15.86 13.72
CA ASP A 159 43.15 14.63 12.94
C ASP A 159 43.00 14.92 11.43
N GLU A 160 44.08 14.91 10.68
CA GLU A 160 44.11 15.19 9.24
C GLU A 160 43.34 14.15 8.40
N SER A 161 43.04 12.97 8.94
CA SER A 161 42.26 11.92 8.26
C SER A 161 40.75 12.12 8.32
N LYS A 162 40.27 13.15 9.04
CA LYS A 162 38.86 13.42 9.30
C LYS A 162 38.44 14.81 8.82
N TYR A 163 37.13 14.96 8.57
CA TYR A 163 36.43 16.24 8.46
C TYR A 163 35.61 16.47 9.71
N PHE A 164 35.69 17.67 10.28
CA PHE A 164 34.97 18.03 11.49
C PHE A 164 33.76 18.91 11.14
N TYR A 165 32.61 18.54 11.67
CA TYR A 165 31.33 19.22 11.44
C TYR A 165 30.67 19.55 12.79
N GLN A 166 29.96 20.68 12.84
CA GLN A 166 28.95 20.90 13.85
C GLN A 166 27.73 20.02 13.56
N SER A 167 26.96 19.66 14.57
CA SER A 167 25.83 18.74 14.43
C SER A 167 24.76 19.25 13.49
N ASP A 168 24.47 20.55 13.52
CA ASP A 168 23.47 21.20 12.68
C ASP A 168 23.80 21.13 11.18
N VAL A 169 25.08 21.13 10.81
CA VAL A 169 25.51 21.00 9.40
C VAL A 169 25.11 19.66 8.81
N LEU A 170 25.43 18.54 9.49
CA LEU A 170 25.10 17.19 9.00
C LEU A 170 23.59 16.95 8.97
N ILE A 171 22.89 17.40 10.00
CA ILE A 171 21.44 17.26 10.14
C ILE A 171 20.71 18.10 9.07
N SER A 172 21.14 19.37 8.91
CA SER A 172 20.54 20.25 7.90
C SER A 172 20.80 19.75 6.49
N ALA A 173 21.97 19.19 6.20
CA ALA A 173 22.27 18.61 4.90
C ALA A 173 21.38 17.41 4.60
N LEU A 174 21.16 16.49 5.56
CA LEU A 174 20.24 15.37 5.40
C LEU A 174 18.82 15.87 5.16
N SER A 175 18.33 16.79 5.98
CA SER A 175 17.00 17.38 5.86
C SER A 175 16.78 18.10 4.52
N ALA A 176 17.74 18.89 4.09
CA ALA A 176 17.69 19.59 2.80
C ALA A 176 17.70 18.59 1.63
N GLY A 177 18.51 17.54 1.71
CA GLY A 177 18.57 16.49 0.72
C GLY A 177 17.25 15.72 0.61
N LEU A 178 16.65 15.32 1.73
CA LEU A 178 15.34 14.66 1.78
C LEU A 178 14.23 15.59 1.28
N THR A 179 14.33 16.90 1.50
CA THR A 179 13.35 17.87 0.97
C THR A 179 13.46 18.06 -0.53
N ALA A 180 14.69 18.19 -1.04
CA ALA A 180 14.93 18.51 -2.44
C ALA A 180 14.79 17.28 -3.34
N ASN A 181 15.19 16.10 -2.86
CA ASN A 181 15.18 14.85 -3.62
C ASN A 181 15.04 13.64 -2.69
N ALA A 182 13.86 13.54 -2.06
CA ALA A 182 13.57 12.57 -1.01
C ALA A 182 13.97 11.15 -1.39
N THR A 183 13.52 10.67 -2.55
CA THR A 183 13.75 9.28 -2.97
C THR A 183 15.23 8.97 -3.15
N THR A 184 16.00 9.85 -3.77
CA THR A 184 17.44 9.62 -4.01
C THR A 184 18.23 9.59 -2.70
N VAL A 185 18.03 10.59 -1.84
CA VAL A 185 18.77 10.68 -0.58
C VAL A 185 18.35 9.56 0.37
N LYS A 186 17.05 9.29 0.48
CA LYS A 186 16.52 8.19 1.29
C LYS A 186 17.13 6.85 0.90
N ASN A 187 17.05 6.50 -0.39
CA ASN A 187 17.61 5.24 -0.89
C ASN A 187 19.12 5.13 -0.70
N ALA A 188 19.85 6.24 -0.90
CA ALA A 188 21.30 6.25 -0.67
C ALA A 188 21.63 5.99 0.81
N MET A 189 20.90 6.60 1.74
CA MET A 189 21.11 6.42 3.17
C MET A 189 20.67 5.05 3.66
N GLU A 190 19.53 4.53 3.19
CA GLU A 190 19.06 3.16 3.51
C GLU A 190 20.08 2.12 3.03
N ARG A 191 20.57 2.27 1.80
CA ARG A 191 21.60 1.39 1.24
C ARG A 191 22.92 1.49 2.01
N TYR A 192 23.34 2.69 2.34
CA TYR A 192 24.56 2.91 3.12
C TYR A 192 24.44 2.23 4.50
N ALA A 193 23.31 2.39 5.19
CA ALA A 193 23.04 1.75 6.47
C ALA A 193 22.98 0.22 6.35
N ALA A 194 22.32 -0.31 5.32
CA ALA A 194 22.23 -1.76 5.08
C ALA A 194 23.58 -2.39 4.75
N THR A 195 24.47 -1.66 4.03
CA THR A 195 25.76 -2.20 3.58
C THR A 195 26.85 -2.08 4.64
N ASN A 196 26.89 -0.97 5.37
CA ASN A 196 27.99 -0.62 6.27
C ASN A 196 27.59 -0.69 7.75
N GLY A 197 26.31 -0.87 8.04
CA GLY A 197 25.75 -0.84 9.37
C GLY A 197 25.59 -2.22 10.01
N THR A 198 25.00 -2.19 11.20
CA THR A 198 24.59 -3.37 11.96
C THR A 198 23.07 -3.40 12.04
N ALA A 199 22.46 -4.52 11.66
CA ALA A 199 21.03 -4.72 11.80
C ALA A 199 20.65 -4.85 13.28
N MET A 200 19.58 -4.14 13.68
CA MET A 200 18.93 -4.33 14.97
C MET A 200 18.04 -5.59 14.95
N PRO A 201 17.69 -6.15 16.10
CA PRO A 201 16.62 -7.14 16.16
C PRO A 201 15.33 -6.61 15.51
N LEU A 202 14.53 -7.50 14.90
CA LEU A 202 13.22 -7.13 14.41
C LEU A 202 12.37 -6.57 15.56
N THR A 203 11.54 -5.56 15.27
CA THR A 203 10.58 -5.05 16.24
C THR A 203 9.62 -6.15 16.70
N ASP A 204 9.35 -6.20 18.00
CA ASP A 204 8.44 -7.16 18.63
C ASP A 204 6.97 -6.68 18.59
N SER A 205 6.06 -7.37 19.29
CA SER A 205 4.63 -6.99 19.38
C SER A 205 4.37 -5.66 20.10
N TYR A 206 5.37 -5.11 20.76
CA TYR A 206 5.35 -3.75 21.32
C TYR A 206 5.93 -2.71 20.35
N GLY A 207 6.28 -3.10 19.14
CA GLY A 207 7.01 -2.26 18.18
C GLY A 207 8.46 -1.98 18.57
N LYS A 208 8.98 -2.69 19.58
CA LYS A 208 10.26 -2.38 20.21
C LYS A 208 11.41 -3.13 19.55
N SER A 209 12.49 -2.40 19.29
CA SER A 209 13.82 -2.93 18.97
C SER A 209 14.87 -2.17 19.76
N LYS A 210 15.99 -2.81 20.11
CA LYS A 210 17.05 -2.19 20.93
C LYS A 210 18.44 -2.62 20.47
N ALA A 211 19.34 -1.63 20.37
CA ALA A 211 20.79 -1.81 20.25
C ALA A 211 21.46 -1.31 21.53
N GLU A 212 22.39 -2.09 22.08
CA GLU A 212 23.08 -1.80 23.34
C GLU A 212 24.59 -1.69 23.14
N ASN A 213 25.27 -1.10 24.14
CA ASN A 213 26.72 -0.95 24.16
C ASN A 213 27.27 -0.20 22.95
N LEU A 214 26.53 0.84 22.49
CA LEU A 214 26.94 1.67 21.37
C LEU A 214 28.11 2.58 21.78
N PRO A 215 29.25 2.56 21.05
CA PRO A 215 30.29 3.57 21.20
C PRO A 215 29.72 4.97 20.97
N LEU A 216 30.26 5.97 21.64
CA LEU A 216 29.79 7.35 21.46
C LEU A 216 30.07 7.84 20.04
N GLY A 217 29.13 8.59 19.46
CA GLY A 217 29.24 9.11 18.10
C GLY A 217 27.92 9.49 17.48
N LEU A 218 27.94 9.88 16.21
CA LEU A 218 26.77 10.14 15.39
C LEU A 218 26.43 8.86 14.59
N TYR A 219 25.19 8.48 14.64
CA TYR A 219 24.68 7.29 13.96
C TYR A 219 23.65 7.66 12.89
N LEU A 220 23.82 7.14 11.70
CA LEU A 220 22.76 7.06 10.71
C LEU A 220 21.91 5.81 11.02
N VAL A 221 20.60 6.00 11.09
CA VAL A 221 19.62 4.93 11.33
C VAL A 221 18.62 4.94 10.18
N ALA A 222 18.36 3.76 9.62
CA ALA A 222 17.40 3.58 8.53
C ALA A 222 16.61 2.29 8.68
N GLU A 223 15.41 2.27 8.16
CA GLU A 223 14.63 1.03 8.01
C GLU A 223 15.17 0.23 6.82
N THR A 224 15.58 -1.01 7.05
CA THR A 224 16.16 -1.89 6.03
C THR A 224 15.25 -3.04 5.64
N LYS A 225 14.26 -3.40 6.49
CA LYS A 225 13.16 -4.30 6.15
C LYS A 225 11.88 -3.86 6.84
N VAL A 226 10.78 -4.01 6.14
CA VAL A 226 9.44 -3.67 6.63
C VAL A 226 8.46 -4.80 6.34
N PRO A 227 7.45 -5.03 7.22
CA PRO A 227 6.37 -5.95 6.94
C PRO A 227 5.45 -5.42 5.83
N GLU A 228 4.65 -6.30 5.26
CA GLU A 228 3.78 -6.03 4.09
C GLU A 228 2.84 -4.85 4.26
N MET A 229 2.32 -4.65 5.46
CA MET A 229 1.41 -3.55 5.75
C MET A 229 2.04 -2.16 5.64
N VAL A 230 3.36 -2.06 5.63
CA VAL A 230 4.07 -0.77 5.57
C VAL A 230 4.22 -0.32 4.13
N VAL A 231 3.58 0.77 3.75
CA VAL A 231 3.63 1.36 2.39
C VAL A 231 4.66 2.46 2.24
N SER A 232 5.14 3.01 3.35
CA SER A 232 6.18 4.05 3.34
C SER A 232 7.07 3.87 4.55
N THR A 233 8.36 3.69 4.33
CA THR A 233 9.38 3.67 5.39
C THR A 233 9.57 5.05 6.00
N THR A 234 9.98 5.10 7.26
CA THR A 234 10.46 6.34 7.89
C THR A 234 11.69 6.85 7.14
N ASP A 235 11.80 8.16 6.98
CA ASP A 235 13.01 8.74 6.43
C ASP A 235 14.22 8.41 7.30
N PRO A 236 15.38 8.11 6.70
CA PRO A 236 16.63 7.92 7.43
C PRO A 236 16.94 9.14 8.29
N PHE A 237 17.45 8.91 9.48
CA PHE A 237 17.73 9.99 10.42
C PHE A 237 19.09 9.81 11.10
N LEU A 238 19.61 10.93 11.61
CA LEU A 238 20.83 10.95 12.40
C LEU A 238 20.48 11.04 13.88
N VAL A 239 21.18 10.28 14.70
CA VAL A 239 21.06 10.32 16.16
C VAL A 239 22.44 10.33 16.81
N SER A 240 22.65 11.28 17.72
CA SER A 240 23.87 11.36 18.51
C SER A 240 23.75 10.45 19.76
N VAL A 241 24.77 9.71 20.05
CA VAL A 241 24.93 8.95 21.29
C VAL A 241 26.19 9.48 22.00
N PRO A 242 26.07 10.24 23.08
CA PRO A 242 24.86 10.74 23.72
C PRO A 242 24.22 11.91 22.97
N MET A 243 22.99 12.25 23.33
CA MET A 243 22.29 13.45 22.90
C MET A 243 21.90 14.32 24.10
N THR A 244 21.61 15.59 23.87
CA THR A 244 21.04 16.46 24.92
C THR A 244 19.51 16.24 25.00
N SER A 245 18.94 16.41 26.19
CA SER A 245 17.48 16.35 26.35
C SER A 245 16.81 17.48 25.56
N VAL A 246 15.77 17.11 24.81
CA VAL A 246 14.96 18.08 24.08
C VAL A 246 13.78 18.50 24.95
N ASN A 247 13.58 19.82 25.04
CA ASN A 247 12.40 20.42 25.70
C ASN A 247 12.07 19.86 27.09
N GLY A 248 13.07 19.83 27.96
CA GLY A 248 12.95 19.61 29.40
C GLY A 248 11.60 19.07 29.88
N THR A 249 11.35 17.80 29.78
CA THR A 249 10.24 17.16 30.51
C THR A 249 10.39 17.33 32.01
N ASN A 250 11.60 17.72 32.45
CA ASN A 250 11.86 18.29 33.75
C ASN A 250 12.31 19.74 33.56
N ALA A 251 11.45 20.66 33.85
CA ALA A 251 11.70 22.11 33.79
C ALA A 251 12.98 22.58 34.54
N THR A 252 13.65 21.68 35.23
CA THR A 252 14.89 21.90 35.98
C THR A 252 16.17 21.60 35.17
N ASP A 253 16.09 20.85 34.06
CA ASP A 253 17.29 20.37 33.35
C ASP A 253 17.68 21.19 32.13
N GLY A 254 16.79 22.01 31.57
CA GLY A 254 17.09 23.02 30.54
C GLY A 254 17.98 22.59 29.35
N GLY A 255 18.05 21.29 29.03
CA GLY A 255 18.94 20.77 28.00
C GLY A 255 20.39 20.53 28.48
N THR A 256 20.64 20.52 29.79
CA THR A 256 21.98 20.43 30.37
C THR A 256 22.45 19.00 30.64
N ARG A 257 21.65 17.97 30.39
CA ARG A 257 22.03 16.57 30.60
C ARG A 257 22.24 15.82 29.31
N TRP A 258 23.32 15.03 29.30
CA TRP A 258 23.58 14.05 28.26
C TRP A 258 22.79 12.77 28.50
N ILE A 259 22.00 12.35 27.50
CA ILE A 259 21.22 11.12 27.47
C ILE A 259 22.03 10.09 26.69
N TYR A 260 22.42 9.00 27.33
CA TYR A 260 23.16 7.89 26.71
C TYR A 260 22.22 6.76 26.25
N ASP A 261 21.10 6.58 26.95
CA ASP A 261 20.07 5.59 26.62
C ASP A 261 18.91 6.30 25.91
N ILE A 262 18.96 6.27 24.57
CA ILE A 262 18.07 7.05 23.74
C ILE A 262 16.87 6.20 23.34
N THR A 263 15.66 6.78 23.40
CA THR A 263 14.42 6.19 22.95
C THR A 263 13.76 7.04 21.89
N LEU A 264 13.41 6.42 20.75
CA LEU A 264 12.80 7.08 19.60
C LEU A 264 11.50 6.39 19.19
N TYR A 265 10.59 7.15 18.56
CA TYR A 265 9.27 6.70 18.13
C TYR A 265 9.03 6.99 16.64
N PRO A 266 9.78 6.37 15.72
CA PRO A 266 9.55 6.54 14.29
C PRO A 266 8.21 5.92 13.87
N LYS A 267 7.60 6.50 12.81
CA LYS A 267 6.26 6.18 12.34
C LYS A 267 6.30 5.79 10.87
N ASN A 268 5.47 4.81 10.50
CA ASN A 268 5.23 4.48 9.10
C ASN A 268 3.79 4.79 8.70
N LEU A 269 3.62 5.12 7.44
CA LEU A 269 2.33 4.99 6.81
C LEU A 269 2.12 3.51 6.52
N THR A 270 0.99 2.98 6.93
CA THR A 270 0.54 1.66 6.55
C THR A 270 -0.52 1.79 5.46
N GLY A 271 -0.72 0.76 4.71
CA GLY A 271 -1.70 0.67 3.67
C GLY A 271 -1.38 -0.54 2.81
N ILE A 272 -2.41 -1.19 2.42
CA ILE A 272 -2.39 -2.25 1.43
C ILE A 272 -2.92 -1.66 0.13
N PRO A 273 -2.66 -2.27 -1.03
CA PRO A 273 -3.40 -1.95 -2.24
C PRO A 273 -4.90 -1.98 -1.95
N SER A 274 -5.69 -1.15 -2.60
CA SER A 274 -7.14 -1.32 -2.59
C SER A 274 -7.54 -2.36 -3.63
N LEU A 275 -8.70 -2.96 -3.45
CA LEU A 275 -9.30 -3.83 -4.45
C LEU A 275 -10.80 -3.58 -4.46
N GLU A 276 -11.35 -3.26 -5.62
CA GLU A 276 -12.79 -3.09 -5.85
C GLU A 276 -13.15 -3.72 -7.19
N LYS A 277 -14.12 -4.61 -7.17
CA LYS A 277 -14.64 -5.28 -8.35
C LYS A 277 -16.08 -4.89 -8.57
N THR A 278 -16.39 -4.43 -9.79
CA THR A 278 -17.73 -4.03 -10.18
C THR A 278 -18.04 -4.48 -11.60
N LEU A 279 -19.32 -4.47 -11.93
CA LEU A 279 -19.84 -4.87 -13.23
C LEU A 279 -20.91 -3.88 -13.70
N ARG A 280 -21.18 -3.93 -14.99
CA ARG A 280 -22.38 -3.36 -15.61
C ARG A 280 -22.74 -4.20 -16.84
N GLU A 281 -23.95 -4.11 -17.28
CA GLU A 281 -24.32 -4.62 -18.60
C GLU A 281 -23.63 -3.79 -19.69
N ALA A 282 -23.04 -4.45 -20.70
CA ALA A 282 -22.27 -3.78 -21.75
C ALA A 282 -23.16 -2.91 -22.66
N LYS A 283 -24.42 -3.32 -22.82
CA LYS A 283 -25.43 -2.57 -23.57
C LYS A 283 -26.59 -2.25 -22.64
N VAL A 284 -26.62 -1.01 -22.17
CA VAL A 284 -27.61 -0.51 -21.20
C VAL A 284 -29.00 -0.44 -21.84
N ASP A 285 -29.99 -1.02 -21.16
CA ASP A 285 -31.38 -1.02 -21.53
C ASP A 285 -32.16 0.16 -20.94
N THR A 286 -33.43 0.31 -21.37
CA THR A 286 -34.30 1.38 -20.87
C THR A 286 -34.50 1.22 -19.35
N GLY A 287 -34.25 2.30 -18.62
CA GLY A 287 -34.39 2.31 -17.16
C GLY A 287 -33.19 1.77 -16.38
N LYS A 288 -32.19 1.20 -17.06
CA LYS A 288 -30.91 0.80 -16.47
C LYS A 288 -29.94 1.97 -16.38
N THR A 289 -28.88 1.78 -15.63
CA THR A 289 -27.79 2.77 -15.50
C THR A 289 -26.51 2.19 -16.11
N ASP A 290 -25.70 3.04 -16.71
CA ASP A 290 -24.36 2.68 -17.18
C ASP A 290 -23.31 2.71 -16.06
N ALA A 291 -23.73 2.93 -14.83
CA ALA A 291 -22.84 2.94 -13.67
C ALA A 291 -22.42 1.52 -13.30
N TYR A 292 -21.14 1.37 -12.97
CA TYR A 292 -20.63 0.14 -12.40
C TYR A 292 -21.12 -0.08 -10.96
N ALA A 293 -21.51 -1.31 -10.63
CA ALA A 293 -21.98 -1.72 -9.31
C ALA A 293 -21.48 -3.14 -8.96
N HIS A 294 -21.60 -3.55 -7.69
CA HIS A 294 -21.29 -4.92 -7.26
C HIS A 294 -22.32 -5.96 -7.73
N THR A 295 -23.49 -5.49 -8.09
CA THR A 295 -24.59 -6.35 -8.58
C THR A 295 -25.22 -5.76 -9.82
N GLY A 296 -25.71 -6.61 -10.70
CA GLY A 296 -26.49 -6.24 -11.87
C GLY A 296 -27.37 -7.38 -12.33
N THR A 297 -28.32 -7.08 -13.22
CA THR A 297 -29.17 -8.07 -13.86
C THR A 297 -28.89 -8.11 -15.35
N ALA A 298 -29.05 -9.27 -15.96
CA ALA A 298 -28.86 -9.43 -17.40
C ALA A 298 -29.60 -10.68 -17.90
N SER A 299 -29.96 -10.67 -19.17
CA SER A 299 -30.47 -11.85 -19.85
C SER A 299 -29.34 -12.80 -20.24
N ALA A 300 -29.65 -14.10 -20.33
CA ALA A 300 -28.72 -15.05 -20.95
C ALA A 300 -28.46 -14.65 -22.41
N GLY A 301 -27.18 -14.68 -22.78
CA GLY A 301 -26.70 -14.20 -24.08
C GLY A 301 -26.11 -12.78 -24.04
N ASP A 302 -26.37 -12.00 -23.00
CA ASP A 302 -25.84 -10.64 -22.86
C ASP A 302 -24.38 -10.61 -22.44
N THR A 303 -23.76 -9.50 -22.72
CA THR A 303 -22.36 -9.24 -22.37
C THR A 303 -22.30 -8.32 -21.14
N ILE A 304 -21.47 -8.68 -20.21
CA ILE A 304 -21.19 -7.92 -18.98
C ILE A 304 -19.80 -7.31 -19.06
N ASP A 305 -19.72 -6.01 -18.85
CA ASP A 305 -18.47 -5.29 -18.62
C ASP A 305 -18.08 -5.43 -17.16
N TYR A 306 -16.88 -5.94 -16.91
CA TYR A 306 -16.26 -5.98 -15.59
C TYR A 306 -15.13 -4.99 -15.48
N GLN A 307 -15.01 -4.37 -14.32
CA GLN A 307 -13.81 -3.62 -13.93
C GLN A 307 -13.31 -4.04 -12.56
N ILE A 308 -11.99 -4.07 -12.43
CA ILE A 308 -11.28 -4.23 -11.17
C ILE A 308 -10.44 -2.98 -10.98
N ILE A 309 -10.64 -2.28 -9.87
CA ILE A 309 -9.88 -1.08 -9.50
C ILE A 309 -8.98 -1.40 -8.33
N SER A 310 -7.71 -1.05 -8.44
CA SER A 310 -6.72 -1.27 -7.40
C SER A 310 -5.78 -0.07 -7.29
N THR A 311 -5.64 0.51 -6.09
CA THR A 311 -4.66 1.56 -5.85
C THR A 311 -3.30 0.91 -5.57
N LEU A 312 -2.30 1.28 -6.35
CA LEU A 312 -0.93 0.84 -6.13
C LEU A 312 -0.37 1.45 -4.84
N PRO A 313 0.39 0.70 -4.04
CA PRO A 313 1.00 1.23 -2.83
C PRO A 313 2.06 2.28 -3.15
N SER A 314 2.42 3.09 -2.16
CA SER A 314 3.59 3.97 -2.24
C SER A 314 4.87 3.17 -2.41
N ILE A 315 5.69 3.54 -3.39
CA ILE A 315 6.98 2.91 -3.70
C ILE A 315 8.06 3.96 -3.47
N THR A 316 8.59 4.02 -2.25
CA THR A 316 9.49 5.08 -1.80
C THR A 316 10.91 4.61 -1.52
N SER A 317 11.15 3.30 -1.50
CA SER A 317 12.46 2.71 -1.22
C SER A 317 12.59 1.30 -1.80
N GLU A 318 13.80 0.73 -1.72
CA GLU A 318 14.06 -0.67 -2.11
C GLU A 318 13.28 -1.69 -1.29
N ALA A 319 12.92 -1.36 -0.06
CA ALA A 319 12.12 -2.22 0.81
C ALA A 319 10.63 -2.25 0.42
N THR A 320 10.16 -1.28 -0.35
CA THR A 320 8.74 -1.11 -0.68
C THR A 320 8.38 -1.38 -2.14
N TYR A 321 9.32 -1.72 -3.02
CA TYR A 321 8.98 -2.02 -4.40
C TYR A 321 8.25 -3.36 -4.55
N LEU A 322 7.37 -3.45 -5.55
CA LEU A 322 6.58 -4.65 -5.83
C LEU A 322 7.40 -5.69 -6.60
N SER A 323 7.41 -6.92 -6.13
CA SER A 323 7.99 -8.09 -6.80
C SER A 323 6.94 -9.03 -7.39
N CYS A 324 5.67 -8.84 -7.03
CA CYS A 324 4.52 -9.54 -7.61
C CYS A 324 3.29 -8.63 -7.54
N TYR A 325 2.45 -8.68 -8.57
CA TYR A 325 1.11 -8.08 -8.60
C TYR A 325 0.27 -8.85 -9.61
N THR A 326 -0.66 -9.67 -9.10
CA THR A 326 -1.39 -10.65 -9.89
C THR A 326 -2.85 -10.66 -9.50
N PHE A 327 -3.75 -10.54 -10.47
CA PHE A 327 -5.18 -10.73 -10.30
C PHE A 327 -5.57 -12.13 -10.74
N ILE A 328 -6.27 -12.86 -9.89
CA ILE A 328 -6.88 -14.14 -10.20
C ILE A 328 -8.39 -13.94 -10.11
N ASP A 329 -9.05 -13.92 -11.23
CA ASP A 329 -10.47 -13.69 -11.39
C ASP A 329 -11.18 -14.99 -11.71
N THR A 330 -12.27 -15.30 -11.03
CA THR A 330 -12.94 -16.60 -11.18
C THR A 330 -14.42 -16.41 -11.43
N LEU A 331 -14.88 -16.74 -12.64
CA LEU A 331 -16.28 -16.77 -13.03
C LEU A 331 -16.95 -18.06 -12.56
N SER A 332 -18.22 -17.95 -12.13
CA SER A 332 -19.10 -19.09 -11.95
C SER A 332 -19.40 -19.78 -13.30
N ALA A 333 -19.91 -20.99 -13.22
CA ALA A 333 -20.19 -21.82 -14.40
C ALA A 333 -21.20 -21.24 -15.40
N GLY A 334 -22.04 -20.28 -14.97
CA GLY A 334 -23.01 -19.60 -15.84
C GLY A 334 -22.47 -18.37 -16.57
N LEU A 335 -21.16 -18.12 -16.52
CA LEU A 335 -20.49 -16.99 -17.15
C LEU A 335 -19.25 -17.45 -17.92
N SER A 336 -19.01 -16.88 -19.09
CA SER A 336 -17.87 -17.18 -19.96
C SER A 336 -17.08 -15.94 -20.35
N TYR A 337 -15.73 -15.96 -20.19
CA TYR A 337 -14.88 -14.84 -20.59
C TYR A 337 -14.88 -14.60 -22.11
N THR A 338 -14.91 -13.33 -22.51
CA THR A 338 -14.49 -12.91 -23.85
C THR A 338 -12.96 -12.84 -23.87
N LYS A 339 -12.32 -13.83 -24.47
CA LYS A 339 -10.86 -13.93 -24.47
C LYS A 339 -10.23 -12.87 -25.39
N GLY A 340 -9.15 -12.24 -24.92
CA GLY A 340 -8.33 -11.31 -25.68
C GLY A 340 -8.77 -9.82 -25.57
N ASP A 341 -9.75 -9.49 -24.73
CA ASP A 341 -10.22 -8.12 -24.53
C ASP A 341 -9.69 -7.42 -23.27
N VAL A 342 -8.85 -8.10 -22.50
CA VAL A 342 -8.28 -7.56 -21.25
C VAL A 342 -7.48 -6.28 -21.53
N THR A 343 -7.83 -5.23 -20.80
CA THR A 343 -7.12 -3.95 -20.82
C THR A 343 -6.73 -3.55 -19.41
N LEU A 344 -5.51 -3.04 -19.26
CA LEU A 344 -5.00 -2.53 -18.00
C LEU A 344 -4.61 -1.07 -18.17
N GLU A 345 -5.21 -0.18 -17.40
CA GLU A 345 -4.98 1.26 -17.45
C GLU A 345 -4.46 1.76 -16.11
N ILE A 346 -3.59 2.76 -16.16
CA ILE A 346 -3.06 3.42 -14.97
C ILE A 346 -3.53 4.88 -14.97
N PHE A 347 -4.03 5.34 -13.84
CA PHE A 347 -4.55 6.68 -13.61
C PHE A 347 -3.81 7.36 -12.47
N SER A 348 -3.62 8.67 -12.57
CA SER A 348 -3.03 9.47 -11.50
C SER A 348 -4.01 9.85 -10.38
N ASP A 349 -5.30 9.49 -10.53
CA ASP A 349 -6.35 9.78 -9.57
C ASP A 349 -7.25 8.57 -9.30
N ALA A 350 -7.83 8.51 -8.11
CA ALA A 350 -8.69 7.41 -7.67
C ALA A 350 -10.03 7.31 -8.44
N ALA A 351 -10.46 8.37 -9.12
CA ALA A 351 -11.69 8.38 -9.91
C ALA A 351 -11.48 7.93 -11.36
N CYS A 352 -10.27 7.48 -11.71
CA CYS A 352 -9.88 7.00 -13.03
C CYS A 352 -10.20 8.00 -14.17
N LYS A 353 -9.99 9.31 -13.93
CA LYS A 353 -10.26 10.37 -14.92
C LYS A 353 -9.02 10.80 -15.70
N ASN A 354 -7.85 10.76 -15.06
CA ASN A 354 -6.60 11.23 -15.64
C ASN A 354 -5.72 10.02 -15.97
N ALA A 355 -5.91 9.47 -17.17
CA ALA A 355 -5.14 8.33 -17.65
C ALA A 355 -3.66 8.70 -17.82
N VAL A 356 -2.77 7.88 -17.30
CA VAL A 356 -1.32 7.98 -17.45
C VAL A 356 -0.85 7.09 -18.58
N THR A 357 -1.32 5.84 -18.63
CA THR A 357 -1.00 4.87 -19.67
C THR A 357 -2.10 3.81 -19.77
N SER A 358 -2.11 3.10 -20.90
CA SER A 358 -2.99 1.96 -21.13
C SER A 358 -2.17 0.84 -21.78
N TRP A 359 -2.34 -0.37 -21.31
CA TRP A 359 -1.62 -1.56 -21.76
C TRP A 359 -2.60 -2.63 -22.26
N LYS A 360 -2.19 -3.31 -23.31
CA LYS A 360 -2.78 -4.56 -23.79
C LYS A 360 -1.79 -5.71 -23.56
N GLU A 361 -2.26 -6.93 -23.55
CA GLU A 361 -1.40 -8.11 -23.39
C GLU A 361 -0.23 -8.12 -24.41
N ALA A 362 -0.51 -7.72 -25.65
CA ALA A 362 0.49 -7.64 -26.72
C ALA A 362 1.66 -6.70 -26.42
N ASP A 363 1.49 -5.75 -25.50
CA ASP A 363 2.54 -4.82 -25.08
C ASP A 363 3.57 -5.49 -24.16
N GLY A 364 3.23 -6.67 -23.59
CA GLY A 364 4.10 -7.50 -22.80
C GLY A 364 4.35 -7.01 -21.37
N TYR A 365 3.52 -6.10 -20.85
CA TYR A 365 3.60 -5.64 -19.45
C TYR A 365 2.88 -6.58 -18.48
N PHE A 366 1.93 -7.35 -18.96
CA PHE A 366 1.24 -8.41 -18.25
C PHE A 366 0.96 -9.58 -19.18
N THR A 367 0.60 -10.71 -18.60
CA THR A 367 0.12 -11.90 -19.33
C THR A 367 -1.26 -12.27 -18.85
N VAL A 368 -2.03 -12.89 -19.73
CA VAL A 368 -3.37 -13.41 -19.42
C VAL A 368 -3.40 -14.92 -19.68
N SER A 369 -3.84 -15.66 -18.69
CA SER A 369 -4.08 -17.09 -18.86
C SER A 369 -5.46 -17.49 -18.33
N TYR A 370 -6.03 -18.54 -18.91
CA TYR A 370 -7.34 -19.06 -18.54
C TYR A 370 -7.23 -20.54 -18.20
N ASN A 371 -7.76 -20.92 -17.04
CA ASN A 371 -7.73 -22.29 -16.56
C ASN A 371 -9.11 -22.70 -16.06
N ASP A 372 -9.49 -23.96 -16.33
CA ASP A 372 -10.68 -24.51 -15.72
C ASP A 372 -10.47 -24.66 -14.21
N ALA A 373 -11.47 -24.23 -13.45
CA ALA A 373 -11.51 -24.35 -12.00
C ALA A 373 -12.52 -25.44 -11.59
N GLN A 374 -12.63 -25.70 -10.28
CA GLN A 374 -13.59 -26.68 -9.78
C GLN A 374 -15.05 -26.22 -10.04
N ASP A 375 -15.96 -27.17 -10.11
CA ASP A 375 -17.41 -26.94 -10.23
C ASP A 375 -17.82 -26.16 -11.51
N GLY A 376 -17.14 -26.41 -12.62
CA GLY A 376 -17.43 -25.77 -13.91
C GLY A 376 -17.03 -24.29 -14.00
N LYS A 377 -16.35 -23.76 -13.00
CA LYS A 377 -15.84 -22.39 -12.98
C LYS A 377 -14.62 -22.23 -13.90
N THR A 378 -14.37 -21.01 -14.34
CA THR A 378 -13.17 -20.67 -15.11
C THR A 378 -12.41 -19.54 -14.41
N ALA A 379 -11.11 -19.70 -14.24
CA ALA A 379 -10.24 -18.68 -13.68
C ALA A 379 -9.43 -18.00 -14.78
N MET A 380 -9.43 -16.68 -14.78
CA MET A 380 -8.52 -15.82 -15.54
C MET A 380 -7.43 -15.30 -14.61
N THR A 381 -6.18 -15.50 -14.98
CA THR A 381 -5.03 -14.93 -14.25
C THR A 381 -4.40 -13.83 -15.09
N VAL A 382 -4.33 -12.62 -14.54
CA VAL A 382 -3.64 -11.47 -15.10
C VAL A 382 -2.43 -11.18 -14.23
N GLU A 383 -1.24 -11.52 -14.72
CA GLU A 383 0.02 -11.43 -13.98
C GLU A 383 0.93 -10.38 -14.59
N MET A 384 1.43 -9.45 -13.75
CA MET A 384 2.41 -8.47 -14.18
C MET A 384 3.74 -9.14 -14.50
N THR A 385 4.26 -8.92 -15.70
CA THR A 385 5.59 -9.41 -16.11
C THR A 385 6.70 -8.63 -15.41
N ALA A 386 7.94 -9.12 -15.51
CA ALA A 386 9.11 -8.36 -15.06
C ALA A 386 9.19 -6.97 -15.70
N LYS A 387 8.77 -6.83 -16.99
CA LYS A 387 8.69 -5.55 -17.70
C LYS A 387 7.61 -4.64 -17.06
N GLY A 388 6.44 -5.18 -16.76
CA GLY A 388 5.36 -4.42 -16.12
C GLY A 388 5.72 -3.97 -14.71
N LEU A 389 6.29 -4.87 -13.91
CA LEU A 389 6.80 -4.53 -12.58
C LEU A 389 7.89 -3.47 -12.62
N ALA A 390 8.78 -3.50 -13.62
CA ALA A 390 9.81 -2.47 -13.80
C ALA A 390 9.20 -1.09 -14.09
N GLU A 391 8.12 -1.02 -14.87
CA GLU A 391 7.40 0.24 -15.12
C GLU A 391 6.69 0.75 -13.86
N ILE A 392 6.04 -0.14 -13.10
CA ILE A 392 5.41 0.22 -11.81
C ILE A 392 6.45 0.75 -10.83
N ASN A 393 7.61 0.09 -10.77
CA ASN A 393 8.70 0.36 -9.84
C ASN A 393 9.81 1.23 -10.46
N LYS A 394 9.53 2.13 -11.40
CA LYS A 394 10.62 2.90 -12.07
C LYS A 394 11.67 3.44 -11.10
N SER A 395 11.27 3.74 -9.88
CA SER A 395 12.17 4.07 -8.80
C SER A 395 13.30 3.04 -8.62
N LYS A 396 13.01 1.73 -8.77
CA LYS A 396 14.04 0.68 -8.65
C LYS A 396 15.07 0.70 -9.77
N ALA A 397 14.67 0.93 -11.02
CA ALA A 397 15.58 1.00 -12.17
C ALA A 397 16.64 2.09 -12.00
N VAL A 398 16.44 2.97 -11.08
CA VAL A 398 17.22 4.18 -10.82
C VAL A 398 18.12 4.04 -9.60
N TYR A 399 18.10 2.93 -8.86
CA TYR A 399 19.06 2.69 -7.76
C TYR A 399 20.51 2.65 -8.24
N SER A 400 20.74 2.48 -9.52
CA SER A 400 22.06 2.57 -10.13
C SER A 400 22.40 3.94 -10.70
N ASP A 401 21.46 4.90 -10.72
CA ASP A 401 21.63 6.21 -11.33
C ASP A 401 21.24 7.33 -10.36
N VAL A 402 22.11 8.32 -10.21
CA VAL A 402 22.00 9.44 -9.25
C VAL A 402 20.89 10.44 -9.59
N ASN A 403 20.17 10.27 -10.70
CA ASN A 403 19.20 11.23 -11.23
C ASN A 403 17.75 10.73 -11.17
N MET A 404 17.34 10.14 -10.06
CA MET A 404 15.97 9.68 -9.87
C MET A 404 14.97 10.82 -9.86
N VAL A 405 14.25 10.97 -10.94
CA VAL A 405 13.20 11.98 -11.08
C VAL A 405 11.80 11.36 -11.11
N ASN A 406 11.66 10.02 -11.13
CA ASN A 406 10.38 9.39 -11.38
C ASN A 406 10.12 8.18 -10.46
N SER A 407 9.05 8.27 -9.66
CA SER A 407 8.60 7.22 -8.74
C SER A 407 7.78 6.09 -9.44
N GLY A 408 7.80 6.01 -10.76
CA GLY A 408 6.93 5.07 -11.48
C GLY A 408 5.45 5.36 -11.24
N PHE A 409 4.68 4.33 -10.94
CA PHE A 409 3.24 4.45 -10.70
C PHE A 409 2.86 4.35 -9.21
N SER A 410 3.76 4.76 -8.33
CA SER A 410 3.47 4.90 -6.90
C SER A 410 2.21 5.73 -6.66
N ASP A 411 1.33 5.27 -5.79
CA ASP A 411 0.05 5.93 -5.45
C ASP A 411 -0.93 6.12 -6.62
N CYS A 412 -0.66 5.55 -7.79
CA CYS A 412 -1.57 5.55 -8.93
C CYS A 412 -2.69 4.53 -8.76
N THR A 413 -3.77 4.69 -9.50
CA THR A 413 -4.87 3.75 -9.57
C THR A 413 -4.75 2.90 -10.83
N MET A 414 -4.78 1.60 -10.68
CA MET A 414 -4.83 0.62 -11.76
C MET A 414 -6.29 0.19 -11.99
N ARG A 415 -6.73 0.18 -13.23
CA ARG A 415 -8.02 -0.34 -13.66
C ARG A 415 -7.81 -1.47 -14.67
N LEU A 416 -8.25 -2.65 -14.32
CA LEU A 416 -8.33 -3.80 -15.23
C LEU A 416 -9.77 -3.91 -15.74
N THR A 417 -9.96 -4.00 -17.06
CA THR A 417 -11.26 -4.18 -17.69
C THR A 417 -11.26 -5.38 -18.63
N TYR A 418 -12.36 -6.10 -18.66
CA TYR A 418 -12.62 -7.22 -19.55
C TYR A 418 -14.13 -7.47 -19.63
N THR A 419 -14.56 -8.32 -20.54
CA THR A 419 -15.97 -8.68 -20.69
C THR A 419 -16.21 -10.19 -20.48
N ALA A 420 -17.42 -10.51 -20.06
CA ALA A 420 -17.91 -11.89 -20.00
C ALA A 420 -19.34 -11.96 -20.57
N LYS A 421 -19.71 -13.13 -21.03
CA LYS A 421 -21.04 -13.44 -21.53
C LYS A 421 -21.83 -14.25 -20.51
N VAL A 422 -23.12 -13.94 -20.37
CA VAL A 422 -24.05 -14.76 -19.60
C VAL A 422 -24.41 -15.98 -20.44
N ASP A 423 -24.14 -17.19 -19.93
CA ASP A 423 -24.35 -18.43 -20.66
C ASP A 423 -25.82 -18.79 -20.78
N SER A 424 -26.16 -19.57 -21.83
CA SER A 424 -27.55 -19.94 -22.21
C SER A 424 -27.77 -21.42 -22.02
N ASP A 425 -27.39 -21.99 -20.88
CA ASP A 425 -27.47 -23.41 -20.60
C ASP A 425 -27.74 -23.74 -19.12
N SER A 426 -27.65 -25.01 -18.76
CA SER A 426 -27.93 -25.52 -17.41
C SER A 426 -26.92 -25.08 -16.34
N SER A 427 -25.78 -24.51 -16.71
CA SER A 427 -24.80 -23.96 -15.79
C SER A 427 -25.27 -22.64 -15.17
N LEU A 428 -26.23 -21.96 -15.81
CA LEU A 428 -26.75 -20.66 -15.38
C LEU A 428 -27.52 -20.80 -14.07
N VAL A 429 -27.12 -19.99 -13.08
CA VAL A 429 -27.81 -19.87 -11.80
C VAL A 429 -28.90 -18.82 -11.88
N VAL A 430 -30.12 -19.20 -11.60
CA VAL A 430 -31.32 -18.34 -11.67
C VAL A 430 -31.80 -18.00 -10.27
N GLY A 431 -32.18 -16.74 -10.06
CA GLY A 431 -32.74 -16.23 -8.81
C GLY A 431 -31.68 -15.71 -7.83
N ASP A 432 -31.99 -15.73 -6.55
CA ASP A 432 -31.29 -14.98 -5.48
C ASP A 432 -29.82 -15.32 -5.25
N LYS A 433 -29.33 -16.44 -5.77
CA LYS A 433 -27.91 -16.80 -5.62
C LYS A 433 -27.00 -16.03 -6.56
N GLY A 434 -27.51 -15.67 -7.74
CA GLY A 434 -26.74 -15.01 -8.78
C GLY A 434 -25.61 -15.84 -9.37
N ASN A 435 -24.98 -15.31 -10.39
CA ASN A 435 -23.77 -15.85 -11.03
C ASN A 435 -22.58 -15.04 -10.54
N ASP A 436 -21.75 -15.69 -9.73
CA ASP A 436 -20.65 -15.10 -8.98
C ASP A 436 -19.42 -14.86 -9.86
N ASN A 437 -18.77 -13.74 -9.66
CA ASN A 437 -17.46 -13.43 -10.21
C ASN A 437 -16.55 -12.86 -9.12
N LYS A 438 -15.57 -13.65 -8.69
CA LYS A 438 -14.68 -13.36 -7.59
C LYS A 438 -13.28 -13.03 -8.08
N VAL A 439 -12.68 -11.95 -7.56
CA VAL A 439 -11.28 -11.63 -7.80
C VAL A 439 -10.45 -11.79 -6.53
N VAL A 440 -9.23 -12.29 -6.70
CA VAL A 440 -8.17 -12.31 -5.68
C VAL A 440 -6.99 -11.53 -6.25
N LEU A 441 -6.61 -10.44 -5.61
CA LEU A 441 -5.34 -9.77 -5.86
C LEU A 441 -4.28 -10.42 -4.97
N THR A 442 -3.21 -10.93 -5.58
CA THR A 442 -2.01 -11.42 -4.89
C THR A 442 -0.87 -10.46 -5.17
N TRP A 443 -0.20 -9.98 -4.14
CA TRP A 443 0.90 -9.05 -4.27
C TRP A 443 2.01 -9.35 -3.28
N LYS A 444 3.23 -8.86 -3.57
CA LYS A 444 4.40 -9.09 -2.75
C LYS A 444 5.38 -7.94 -2.92
N ARG A 445 6.01 -7.52 -1.82
CA ARG A 445 7.13 -6.58 -1.82
C ARG A 445 8.47 -7.29 -1.86
N SER A 446 9.51 -6.55 -2.24
CA SER A 446 10.87 -7.07 -2.35
C SER A 446 11.45 -7.58 -1.05
N SER A 447 11.08 -6.97 0.08
CA SER A 447 11.57 -7.31 1.42
C SER A 447 10.92 -8.54 2.05
N GLU A 448 9.90 -9.12 1.41
CA GLU A 448 9.05 -10.13 2.03
C GLU A 448 9.27 -11.52 1.46
N THR A 449 9.05 -12.53 2.28
CA THR A 449 9.17 -13.94 1.90
C THR A 449 7.83 -14.59 1.55
N PHE A 450 6.71 -13.92 1.81
CA PHE A 450 5.35 -14.40 1.61
C PHE A 450 4.54 -13.44 0.72
N TYR A 451 3.40 -13.89 0.26
CA TYR A 451 2.45 -13.12 -0.54
C TYR A 451 1.27 -12.70 0.31
N ASP A 452 0.74 -11.51 0.07
CA ASP A 452 -0.51 -11.05 0.66
C ASP A 452 -1.65 -11.07 -0.36
N THR A 453 -2.89 -11.09 0.11
CA THR A 453 -4.06 -11.20 -0.75
C THR A 453 -5.19 -10.29 -0.32
N LEU A 454 -5.89 -9.72 -1.31
CA LEU A 454 -7.17 -9.05 -1.16
C LEU A 454 -8.22 -9.76 -1.99
N VAL A 455 -9.47 -9.72 -1.57
CA VAL A 455 -10.57 -10.41 -2.25
C VAL A 455 -11.75 -9.46 -2.39
N ASP A 456 -12.40 -9.49 -3.55
CA ASP A 456 -13.67 -8.84 -3.80
C ASP A 456 -14.48 -9.62 -4.83
N ASP A 457 -15.79 -9.37 -4.91
CA ASP A 457 -16.69 -10.08 -5.82
C ASP A 457 -17.80 -9.17 -6.39
N ALA A 458 -18.42 -9.66 -7.46
CA ALA A 458 -19.60 -9.05 -8.07
C ALA A 458 -20.54 -10.13 -8.62
N HIS A 459 -21.84 -9.86 -8.62
CA HIS A 459 -22.86 -10.86 -8.96
C HIS A 459 -23.77 -10.39 -10.09
N VAL A 460 -24.00 -11.28 -11.07
CA VAL A 460 -25.01 -11.11 -12.12
C VAL A 460 -26.21 -11.97 -11.78
N TYR A 461 -27.36 -11.35 -11.69
CA TYR A 461 -28.63 -12.04 -11.45
C TYR A 461 -29.39 -12.25 -12.75
N THR A 462 -29.96 -13.43 -12.88
CA THR A 462 -30.91 -13.78 -13.94
C THR A 462 -32.13 -14.44 -13.30
N TYR A 463 -33.24 -14.35 -13.99
CA TYR A 463 -34.51 -14.85 -13.48
C TYR A 463 -35.11 -15.90 -14.38
N GLY A 464 -36.21 -16.48 -13.95
CA GLY A 464 -36.94 -17.45 -14.72
C GLY A 464 -38.44 -17.39 -14.50
N ILE A 465 -39.19 -17.91 -15.47
CA ILE A 465 -40.62 -18.06 -15.40
C ILE A 465 -40.96 -19.55 -15.34
N ASP A 466 -41.79 -19.93 -14.39
CA ASP A 466 -42.43 -21.26 -14.30
C ASP A 466 -43.94 -21.09 -14.48
N LEU A 467 -44.40 -21.18 -15.73
CA LEU A 467 -45.78 -21.00 -16.10
C LEU A 467 -46.51 -22.36 -16.18
N ALA A 468 -47.62 -22.49 -15.47
CA ALA A 468 -48.50 -23.64 -15.58
C ALA A 468 -49.78 -23.29 -16.38
N LYS A 469 -49.96 -23.89 -17.54
CA LYS A 469 -51.18 -23.80 -18.33
C LYS A 469 -52.17 -24.88 -17.89
N LEU A 470 -53.35 -24.44 -17.54
CA LEU A 470 -54.46 -25.34 -17.16
C LEU A 470 -55.65 -25.15 -18.12
N PHE A 471 -56.44 -26.20 -18.32
CA PHE A 471 -57.72 -26.15 -19.00
C PHE A 471 -58.82 -26.40 -17.99
N SER A 472 -59.84 -25.54 -17.95
CA SER A 472 -60.93 -25.61 -16.97
C SER A 472 -61.76 -26.91 -17.04
N ASP A 473 -61.84 -27.53 -18.20
CA ASP A 473 -62.54 -28.77 -18.45
C ASP A 473 -61.63 -30.04 -18.42
N GLY A 474 -60.31 -29.83 -18.23
CA GLY A 474 -59.29 -30.85 -18.24
C GLY A 474 -59.04 -31.53 -19.60
N LYS A 475 -59.65 -31.07 -20.67
CA LYS A 475 -59.65 -31.73 -22.00
C LYS A 475 -58.89 -31.01 -23.09
N GLY A 476 -58.27 -29.86 -22.78
CA GLY A 476 -57.55 -29.06 -23.76
C GLY A 476 -56.29 -29.73 -24.31
N ASP A 477 -55.95 -29.38 -25.53
CA ASP A 477 -54.77 -29.85 -26.23
C ASP A 477 -53.63 -28.86 -26.10
N PHE A 478 -52.61 -29.21 -25.31
CA PHE A 478 -51.42 -28.37 -25.07
C PHE A 478 -50.62 -28.12 -26.36
N SER A 479 -50.72 -28.96 -27.37
CA SER A 479 -50.01 -28.77 -28.63
C SER A 479 -50.52 -27.58 -29.47
N LYS A 480 -51.69 -27.05 -29.11
CA LYS A 480 -52.33 -25.91 -29.77
C LYS A 480 -52.19 -24.63 -28.98
N VAL A 481 -51.40 -24.62 -27.93
CA VAL A 481 -51.19 -23.44 -27.10
C VAL A 481 -49.72 -23.02 -27.21
N GLU A 482 -49.56 -21.75 -27.54
CA GLU A 482 -48.25 -21.12 -27.62
C GLU A 482 -48.29 -19.79 -26.86
N PHE A 483 -47.14 -19.42 -26.27
CA PHE A 483 -46.95 -18.18 -25.56
C PHE A 483 -45.77 -17.43 -26.18
N LEU A 484 -45.83 -16.09 -26.12
CA LEU A 484 -44.72 -15.20 -26.36
C LEU A 484 -44.38 -14.51 -25.05
N VAL A 485 -43.10 -14.26 -24.82
CA VAL A 485 -42.61 -13.45 -23.69
C VAL A 485 -42.12 -12.12 -24.24
N GLU A 486 -42.64 -11.04 -23.70
CA GLU A 486 -42.35 -9.67 -24.12
C GLU A 486 -41.83 -8.88 -22.90
N ASN A 487 -40.62 -8.31 -23.02
CA ASN A 487 -40.15 -7.28 -22.11
C ASN A 487 -40.79 -5.95 -22.59
N LYS A 488 -41.70 -5.42 -21.77
CA LYS A 488 -42.40 -4.18 -22.10
C LYS A 488 -41.60 -2.92 -21.76
N THR A 489 -40.66 -3.03 -20.85
CA THR A 489 -39.79 -1.92 -20.48
C THR A 489 -38.85 -1.61 -21.62
N ASP A 490 -38.25 -2.60 -22.26
CA ASP A 490 -37.24 -2.47 -23.31
C ASP A 490 -37.79 -2.72 -24.72
N ASN A 491 -39.07 -3.07 -24.80
CA ASN A 491 -39.81 -3.25 -26.08
C ASN A 491 -39.19 -4.33 -26.97
N TYR A 492 -38.92 -5.51 -26.44
CA TYR A 492 -38.44 -6.66 -27.19
C TYR A 492 -39.18 -7.93 -26.83
N TYR A 493 -39.07 -8.94 -27.71
CA TYR A 493 -39.52 -10.31 -27.49
C TYR A 493 -38.32 -11.22 -27.22
N VAL A 494 -38.53 -12.23 -26.34
CA VAL A 494 -37.48 -13.14 -25.93
C VAL A 494 -37.25 -14.21 -27.02
N LYS A 495 -35.97 -14.45 -27.32
CA LYS A 495 -35.49 -15.63 -28.06
C LYS A 495 -34.93 -16.66 -27.08
N ALA A 496 -35.28 -17.92 -27.24
CA ALA A 496 -34.84 -19.01 -26.38
C ALA A 496 -34.73 -20.33 -27.13
N GLU A 497 -33.92 -21.24 -26.64
CA GLU A 497 -33.80 -22.62 -27.16
C GLU A 497 -34.33 -23.63 -26.14
N LEU A 498 -35.08 -24.61 -26.61
CA LEU A 498 -35.61 -25.68 -25.77
C LEU A 498 -34.58 -26.80 -25.60
N HIS A 499 -34.07 -26.97 -24.40
CA HIS A 499 -33.29 -28.14 -23.98
C HIS A 499 -34.26 -29.31 -23.67
N LYS A 500 -34.48 -30.17 -24.66
CA LYS A 500 -35.54 -31.18 -24.64
C LYS A 500 -35.39 -32.18 -23.49
N ASP A 501 -34.16 -32.54 -23.14
CA ASP A 501 -33.85 -33.49 -22.08
C ASP A 501 -34.19 -32.95 -20.69
N GLU A 502 -34.11 -31.63 -20.52
CA GLU A 502 -34.44 -30.94 -19.28
C GLU A 502 -35.88 -30.39 -19.27
N GLY A 503 -36.48 -30.21 -20.43
CA GLY A 503 -37.78 -29.56 -20.59
C GLY A 503 -37.79 -28.08 -20.27
N VAL A 504 -36.61 -27.40 -20.42
CA VAL A 504 -36.36 -26.01 -20.06
C VAL A 504 -36.01 -25.23 -21.32
N TYR A 505 -36.58 -24.04 -21.45
CA TYR A 505 -36.16 -23.03 -22.41
C TYR A 505 -35.08 -22.15 -21.78
N TYR A 506 -33.91 -22.07 -22.39
CA TYR A 506 -32.86 -21.11 -22.02
C TYR A 506 -32.89 -19.94 -22.98
N VAL A 507 -32.94 -18.72 -22.45
CA VAL A 507 -32.87 -17.49 -23.23
C VAL A 507 -31.55 -17.42 -23.97
N THR A 508 -31.58 -17.05 -25.26
CA THR A 508 -30.40 -16.93 -26.13
C THR A 508 -30.21 -15.50 -26.67
N GLY A 509 -31.16 -14.61 -26.36
CA GLY A 509 -31.17 -13.22 -26.78
C GLY A 509 -32.58 -12.69 -26.97
N HIS A 510 -32.73 -11.60 -27.68
CA HIS A 510 -33.99 -10.89 -27.90
C HIS A 510 -34.16 -10.42 -29.35
N THR A 511 -35.37 -10.00 -29.71
CA THR A 511 -35.69 -9.40 -31.01
C THR A 511 -36.85 -8.41 -30.89
N THR A 512 -36.81 -7.34 -31.67
CA THR A 512 -37.94 -6.40 -31.79
C THR A 512 -39.00 -6.91 -32.76
N ASP A 513 -38.69 -7.93 -33.58
CA ASP A 513 -39.66 -8.52 -34.51
C ASP A 513 -40.40 -9.69 -33.84
N LYS A 514 -41.68 -9.47 -33.59
CA LYS A 514 -42.56 -10.46 -33.01
C LYS A 514 -42.58 -11.83 -33.79
N ALA A 515 -42.37 -11.77 -35.10
CA ALA A 515 -42.36 -12.97 -35.93
C ALA A 515 -41.10 -13.84 -35.71
N GLU A 516 -40.04 -13.24 -35.21
CA GLU A 516 -38.78 -13.95 -34.87
C GLU A 516 -38.71 -14.44 -33.41
N ALA A 517 -39.69 -14.07 -32.57
CA ALA A 517 -39.75 -14.42 -31.19
C ALA A 517 -39.91 -15.94 -31.00
N THR A 518 -39.41 -16.49 -29.88
CA THR A 518 -39.64 -17.87 -29.56
C THR A 518 -41.08 -18.13 -29.14
N HIS A 519 -41.73 -19.12 -29.80
CA HIS A 519 -43.03 -19.60 -29.42
C HIS A 519 -42.89 -20.70 -28.35
N PHE A 520 -43.18 -20.34 -27.11
CA PHE A 520 -43.07 -21.24 -25.96
C PHE A 520 -44.27 -22.17 -25.89
N VAL A 521 -44.01 -23.47 -25.98
CA VAL A 521 -45.06 -24.51 -25.99
C VAL A 521 -45.04 -25.30 -24.69
N PRO A 522 -46.19 -25.48 -24.01
CA PRO A 522 -46.26 -26.26 -22.79
C PRO A 522 -45.85 -27.73 -22.99
N VAL A 523 -45.23 -28.33 -21.97
CA VAL A 523 -44.93 -29.76 -21.94
C VAL A 523 -46.22 -30.60 -22.15
N LYS A 524 -46.18 -31.57 -23.05
CA LYS A 524 -47.38 -32.28 -23.52
C LYS A 524 -47.77 -33.48 -22.66
N THR A 525 -46.80 -34.09 -21.98
CA THR A 525 -46.99 -35.36 -21.24
C THR A 525 -46.09 -35.38 -19.98
N GLY A 526 -46.36 -36.32 -19.08
CA GLY A 526 -45.59 -36.54 -17.86
C GLY A 526 -46.00 -35.62 -16.71
N ASP A 527 -45.23 -35.64 -15.64
CA ASP A 527 -45.53 -34.94 -14.37
C ASP A 527 -45.51 -33.43 -14.50
N THR A 528 -44.80 -32.91 -15.51
CA THR A 528 -44.68 -31.49 -15.81
C THR A 528 -45.64 -31.02 -16.92
N LYS A 529 -46.64 -31.88 -17.27
CA LYS A 529 -47.60 -31.56 -18.32
C LYS A 529 -48.28 -30.20 -18.09
N GLY A 530 -48.28 -29.36 -19.11
CA GLY A 530 -48.84 -28.01 -19.09
C GLY A 530 -47.87 -26.94 -18.60
N ARG A 531 -46.66 -27.28 -18.15
CA ARG A 531 -45.67 -26.32 -17.71
C ARG A 531 -44.80 -25.81 -18.85
N ILE A 532 -44.38 -24.55 -18.71
CA ILE A 532 -43.33 -23.90 -19.49
C ILE A 532 -42.33 -23.35 -18.50
N LEU A 533 -41.11 -23.84 -18.56
CA LEU A 533 -40.01 -23.33 -17.71
C LEU A 533 -39.04 -22.55 -18.59
N ILE A 534 -38.85 -21.29 -18.30
CA ILE A 534 -37.94 -20.38 -19.00
C ILE A 534 -36.90 -19.90 -18.00
N LYS A 535 -35.62 -19.93 -18.39
CA LYS A 535 -34.50 -19.43 -17.56
C LYS A 535 -33.63 -18.45 -18.34
N GLY A 536 -33.02 -17.53 -17.64
CA GLY A 536 -32.08 -16.54 -18.18
C GLY A 536 -32.75 -15.24 -18.63
N LEU A 537 -33.81 -14.84 -17.95
CA LEU A 537 -34.42 -13.51 -18.11
C LEU A 537 -33.75 -12.49 -17.19
N GLU A 538 -33.69 -11.26 -17.60
CA GLU A 538 -33.35 -10.15 -16.71
C GLU A 538 -34.58 -9.71 -15.88
N ASP A 539 -34.40 -8.77 -14.95
CA ASP A 539 -35.51 -8.07 -14.31
C ASP A 539 -36.30 -7.26 -15.34
N ASP A 540 -37.52 -6.88 -15.03
CA ASP A 540 -38.43 -6.12 -15.90
C ASP A 540 -38.98 -6.87 -17.12
N THR A 541 -38.78 -8.17 -17.23
CA THR A 541 -39.31 -9.02 -18.31
C THR A 541 -40.76 -9.47 -18.07
#